data_1ec240d255fca81e8b9e2b9d0f5dabef
#
_entry.id   1ec240d255fca81e8b9e2b9d0f5dabef
#
_cell.length_a   1.000
_cell.length_b   1.000
_cell.length_c   1.000
_cell.angle_alpha   90.00
_cell.angle_beta   90.00
_cell.angle_gamma   90.00
#
_symmetry.space_group_name_H-M   'P 1'
#
loop_
_entity.id
_entity.type
_entity.pdbx_description
1 polymer ?
#
loop_
_entity_poly.entity_id
_entity_poly.type
_entity_poly.pdbx_seq_one_letter_code
_entity_poly.pdbx_strand_id
1 'polypeptide(L)'
;MDIGEKRVGVAVSDPDERVASPVCVLPADEVRAGAKSFRRVLEDWEPELLLFGLPMTLSGEEGPQAQRVRAFVDDLVKMLEIPYEFADERLSSAEAKRSLREKGMAEKDMRGKVDMIAASLFLQAWLDARRV
;
A
#
# COMPACT_ATOMS: atom_id res chain seq x y z
N MET A 1 2.43 -0.93 -1.00
CA MET A 1 2.19 -0.02 0.16
C MET A 1 1.21 1.06 -0.25
N ASP A 2 0.23 1.33 0.60
CA ASP A 2 -0.74 2.40 0.42
C ASP A 2 -0.32 3.58 1.29
N ILE A 3 0.10 4.67 0.66
CA ILE A 3 0.70 5.83 1.34
C ILE A 3 -0.40 6.86 1.66
N GLY A 4 -0.90 6.83 2.90
CA GLY A 4 -1.82 7.85 3.39
C GLY A 4 -1.09 9.04 4.01
N GLU A 5 -1.82 10.07 4.38
CA GLU A 5 -1.23 11.25 5.03
C GLU A 5 -0.68 10.93 6.42
N LYS A 6 -1.38 10.09 7.17
CA LYS A 6 -1.02 9.73 8.53
C LYS A 6 -0.57 8.29 8.68
N ARG A 7 -1.03 7.42 7.81
CA ARG A 7 -0.80 5.97 7.92
C ARG A 7 -0.39 5.38 6.58
N VAL A 8 0.42 4.34 6.66
CA VAL A 8 0.85 3.56 5.51
C VAL A 8 0.35 2.13 5.69
N GLY A 9 -0.44 1.66 4.74
CA GLY A 9 -0.88 0.27 4.73
C GLY A 9 0.14 -0.61 4.01
N VAL A 10 0.41 -1.77 4.57
CA VAL A 10 1.40 -2.71 4.02
C VAL A 10 0.73 -4.04 3.71
N ALA A 11 0.98 -4.54 2.52
CA ALA A 11 0.57 -5.87 2.08
C ALA A 11 1.77 -6.55 1.40
N VAL A 12 1.75 -7.86 1.33
CA VAL A 12 2.82 -8.63 0.67
C VAL A 12 2.23 -9.67 -0.26
N SER A 13 2.99 -10.08 -1.27
CA SER A 13 2.65 -11.24 -2.08
C SER A 13 3.32 -12.48 -1.50
N ASP A 14 2.76 -13.65 -1.82
CA ASP A 14 3.44 -14.92 -1.57
C ASP A 14 4.65 -15.05 -2.52
N PRO A 15 5.55 -16.03 -2.26
CA PRO A 15 6.73 -16.23 -3.13
C PRO A 15 6.38 -16.55 -4.58
N ASP A 16 5.21 -17.15 -4.83
CA ASP A 16 4.75 -17.50 -6.17
C ASP A 16 4.09 -16.32 -6.90
N GLU A 17 3.98 -15.16 -6.24
CA GLU A 17 3.37 -13.94 -6.78
C GLU A 17 1.92 -14.16 -7.24
N ARG A 18 1.15 -14.91 -6.47
CA ARG A 18 -0.25 -15.21 -6.80
C ARG A 18 -1.27 -14.55 -5.87
N VAL A 19 -0.93 -14.45 -4.59
CA VAL A 19 -1.87 -13.97 -3.57
C VAL A 19 -1.27 -12.81 -2.80
N ALA A 20 -2.03 -11.73 -2.69
CA ALA A 20 -1.68 -10.59 -1.85
C ALA A 20 -2.36 -10.75 -0.48
N SER A 21 -1.62 -10.47 0.58
CA SER A 21 -2.13 -10.54 1.95
C SER A 21 -1.82 -9.24 2.69
N PRO A 22 -2.79 -8.68 3.43
CA PRO A 22 -2.52 -7.51 4.27
C PRO A 22 -1.60 -7.90 5.42
N VAL A 23 -0.70 -7.00 5.79
CA VAL A 23 0.28 -7.26 6.85
C VAL A 23 0.04 -6.36 8.06
N CYS A 24 0.13 -5.05 7.87
CA CYS A 24 0.01 -4.10 8.98
C CYS A 24 -0.25 -2.69 8.47
N VAL A 25 -0.51 -1.79 9.42
CA VAL A 25 -0.60 -0.36 9.17
C VAL A 25 0.42 0.31 10.07
N LEU A 26 1.25 1.17 9.51
CA LEU A 26 2.29 1.90 10.23
C LEU A 26 2.04 3.40 10.16
N PRO A 27 2.46 4.17 11.18
CA PRO A 27 2.44 5.62 11.08
C PRO A 27 3.30 6.10 9.92
N ALA A 28 2.81 7.03 9.12
CA ALA A 28 3.55 7.54 7.97
C ALA A 28 4.89 8.17 8.36
N ASP A 29 4.92 8.87 9.50
CA ASP A 29 6.14 9.49 10.01
C ASP A 29 7.24 8.46 10.29
N GLU A 30 6.85 7.29 10.82
CA GLU A 30 7.81 6.22 11.11
C GLU A 30 8.35 5.61 9.83
N VAL A 31 7.51 5.44 8.82
CA VAL A 31 7.96 4.93 7.52
C VAL A 31 8.93 5.91 6.87
N ARG A 32 8.56 7.20 6.85
CA ARG A 32 9.39 8.24 6.25
C ARG A 32 10.75 8.36 6.95
N ALA A 33 10.77 8.21 8.27
CA ALA A 33 12.00 8.31 9.06
C ALA A 33 12.86 7.04 9.01
N GLY A 34 12.37 5.96 8.39
CA GLY A 34 13.07 4.69 8.41
C GLY A 34 13.14 4.09 9.80
N ALA A 35 12.09 4.29 10.60
CA ALA A 35 12.04 3.83 11.98
C ALA A 35 12.10 2.31 12.08
N LYS A 36 12.38 1.83 13.28
CA LYS A 36 12.53 0.40 13.55
C LYS A 36 11.32 -0.43 13.15
N SER A 37 10.11 0.12 13.34
CA SER A 37 8.87 -0.55 12.94
C SER A 37 8.84 -0.88 11.46
N PHE A 38 9.24 0.08 10.62
CA PHE A 38 9.28 -0.11 9.17
C PHE A 38 10.45 -1.03 8.76
N ARG A 39 11.62 -0.82 9.35
CA ARG A 39 12.79 -1.67 9.05
C ARG A 39 12.52 -3.13 9.38
N ARG A 40 11.75 -3.38 10.44
CA ARG A 40 11.38 -4.74 10.83
C ARG A 40 10.51 -5.42 9.77
N VAL A 41 9.59 -4.68 9.15
CA VAL A 41 8.77 -5.21 8.05
C VAL A 41 9.68 -5.62 6.89
N LEU A 42 10.64 -4.77 6.53
CA LEU A 42 11.58 -5.08 5.45
C LEU A 42 12.45 -6.30 5.78
N GLU A 43 12.88 -6.42 7.02
CA GLU A 43 13.69 -7.57 7.47
C GLU A 43 12.87 -8.87 7.46
N ASP A 44 11.63 -8.81 7.93
CA ASP A 44 10.77 -9.99 8.02
C ASP A 44 10.38 -10.54 6.64
N TRP A 45 10.14 -9.66 5.67
CA TRP A 45 9.61 -10.06 4.37
C TRP A 45 10.63 -10.05 3.23
N GLU A 46 11.76 -9.39 3.40
CA GLU A 46 12.85 -9.31 2.43
C GLU A 46 12.33 -9.05 1.00
N PRO A 47 11.61 -7.95 0.77
CA PRO A 47 11.00 -7.70 -0.53
C PRO A 47 12.03 -7.46 -1.62
N GLU A 48 11.79 -8.01 -2.80
CA GLU A 48 12.61 -7.79 -3.99
C GLU A 48 12.13 -6.59 -4.80
N LEU A 49 10.89 -6.19 -4.60
CA LEU A 49 10.27 -5.07 -5.28
C LEU A 49 9.27 -4.40 -4.33
N LEU A 50 9.31 -3.08 -4.28
CA LEU A 50 8.31 -2.30 -3.54
C LEU A 50 7.29 -1.75 -4.53
N LEU A 51 6.02 -1.97 -4.25
CA LEU A 51 4.92 -1.45 -5.05
C LEU A 51 4.18 -0.40 -4.24
N PHE A 52 4.05 0.79 -4.81
CA PHE A 52 3.33 1.89 -4.18
C PHE A 52 2.06 2.20 -4.95
N GLY A 53 0.94 2.32 -4.24
CA GLY A 53 -0.30 2.76 -4.85
C GLY A 53 -0.24 4.23 -5.19
N LEU A 54 -0.59 4.59 -6.42
CA LEU A 54 -0.62 5.98 -6.86
C LEU A 54 -2.07 6.43 -6.98
N PRO A 55 -2.50 7.39 -6.14
CA PRO A 55 -3.89 7.85 -6.19
C PRO A 55 -4.12 8.75 -7.40
N MET A 56 -4.87 8.24 -8.37
CA MET A 56 -5.22 8.98 -9.56
C MET A 56 -6.60 9.61 -9.39
N THR A 57 -6.89 10.67 -10.15
CA THR A 57 -8.25 11.19 -10.23
C THR A 57 -9.11 10.19 -11.01
N LEU A 58 -10.43 10.31 -10.93
CA LEU A 58 -11.33 9.40 -11.64
C LEU A 58 -11.14 9.45 -13.16
N SER A 59 -10.63 10.57 -13.68
CA SER A 59 -10.30 10.71 -15.11
C SER A 59 -8.96 10.07 -15.48
N GLY A 60 -8.23 9.52 -14.51
CA GLY A 60 -6.94 8.88 -14.76
C GLY A 60 -5.75 9.82 -14.76
N GLU A 61 -5.91 11.03 -14.22
CA GLU A 61 -4.83 12.01 -14.15
C GLU A 61 -4.19 12.04 -12.77
N GLU A 62 -2.93 12.45 -12.70
CA GLU A 62 -2.24 12.65 -11.43
C GLU A 62 -2.56 14.04 -10.88
N GLY A 63 -3.30 14.06 -9.77
CA GLY A 63 -3.60 15.29 -9.07
C GLY A 63 -2.66 15.51 -7.89
N PRO A 64 -3.02 16.46 -6.96
CA PRO A 64 -2.18 16.75 -5.79
C PRO A 64 -1.87 15.56 -4.91
N GLN A 65 -2.78 14.62 -4.76
CA GLN A 65 -2.56 13.43 -3.95
C GLN A 65 -1.48 12.53 -4.56
N ALA A 66 -1.49 12.35 -5.87
CA ALA A 66 -0.47 11.57 -6.55
C ALA A 66 0.90 12.22 -6.39
N GLN A 67 0.96 13.55 -6.50
CA GLN A 67 2.21 14.29 -6.32
C GLN A 67 2.74 14.15 -4.90
N ARG A 68 1.86 14.17 -3.90
CA ARG A 68 2.24 13.96 -2.51
C ARG A 68 2.86 12.57 -2.30
N VAL A 69 2.24 11.54 -2.88
CA VAL A 69 2.74 10.18 -2.78
C VAL A 69 4.10 10.05 -3.46
N ARG A 70 4.27 10.64 -4.65
CA ARG A 70 5.56 10.62 -5.35
C ARG A 70 6.67 11.26 -4.52
N ALA A 71 6.39 12.40 -3.89
CA ALA A 71 7.36 13.08 -3.04
C ALA A 71 7.74 12.22 -1.83
N PHE A 72 6.77 11.58 -1.20
CA PHE A 72 7.00 10.67 -0.09
C PHE A 72 7.89 9.49 -0.51
N VAL A 73 7.58 8.89 -1.64
CA VAL A 73 8.33 7.75 -2.17
C VAL A 73 9.75 8.15 -2.56
N ASP A 74 9.93 9.34 -3.16
CA ASP A 74 11.27 9.84 -3.51
C ASP A 74 12.17 9.93 -2.27
N ASP A 75 11.64 10.42 -1.16
CA ASP A 75 12.39 10.49 0.09
C ASP A 75 12.67 9.09 0.64
N LEU A 76 11.69 8.20 0.57
CA LEU A 76 11.82 6.86 1.10
C LEU A 76 12.85 6.03 0.34
N VAL A 77 12.80 6.04 -0.98
CA VAL A 77 13.68 5.18 -1.80
C VAL A 77 15.14 5.61 -1.76
N LYS A 78 15.43 6.84 -1.34
CA LYS A 78 16.81 7.28 -1.11
C LYS A 78 17.49 6.51 0.02
N MET A 79 16.70 5.98 0.96
CA MET A 79 17.20 5.20 2.09
C MET A 79 17.25 3.70 1.80
N LEU A 80 16.68 3.27 0.68
CA LEU A 80 16.50 1.86 0.36
C LEU A 80 17.17 1.51 -0.96
N GLU A 81 17.72 0.31 -1.05
CA GLU A 81 18.34 -0.20 -2.28
C GLU A 81 17.44 -1.25 -2.95
N ILE A 82 16.13 -1.05 -2.87
CA ILE A 82 15.13 -1.97 -3.41
C ILE A 82 14.44 -1.31 -4.60
N PRO A 83 14.32 -2.00 -5.73
CA PRO A 83 13.57 -1.47 -6.89
C PRO A 83 12.12 -1.19 -6.50
N TYR A 84 11.51 -0.21 -7.16
CA TYR A 84 10.12 0.13 -6.88
C TYR A 84 9.35 0.46 -8.14
N GLU A 85 8.03 0.32 -8.06
CA GLU A 85 7.08 0.68 -9.11
C GLU A 85 5.83 1.28 -8.49
N PHE A 86 5.05 1.98 -9.31
CA PHE A 86 3.75 2.51 -8.92
C PHE A 86 2.63 1.70 -9.57
N ALA A 87 1.51 1.58 -8.87
CA ALA A 87 0.29 0.96 -9.39
C ALA A 87 -0.88 1.90 -9.15
N ASP A 88 -1.84 1.90 -10.08
CA ASP A 88 -3.07 2.69 -9.94
C ASP A 88 -3.92 2.08 -8.82
N GLU A 89 -4.27 2.89 -7.82
CA GLU A 89 -5.06 2.42 -6.68
C GLU A 89 -6.50 2.94 -6.68
N ARG A 90 -6.99 3.43 -7.82
CA ARG A 90 -8.37 3.95 -7.90
C ARG A 90 -9.38 2.93 -7.38
N LEU A 91 -10.30 3.40 -6.52
CA LEU A 91 -11.40 2.63 -5.94
C LEU A 91 -10.99 1.54 -4.93
N SER A 92 -9.72 1.31 -4.69
CA SER A 92 -9.26 0.28 -3.73
C SER A 92 -9.77 0.54 -2.32
N SER A 93 -9.79 1.80 -1.87
CA SER A 93 -10.30 2.14 -0.54
C SER A 93 -11.80 1.87 -0.42
N ALA A 94 -12.58 2.15 -1.48
CA ALA A 94 -14.02 1.87 -1.49
C ALA A 94 -14.27 0.36 -1.44
N GLU A 95 -13.51 -0.42 -2.19
CA GLU A 95 -13.60 -1.88 -2.15
C GLU A 95 -13.20 -2.43 -0.78
N ALA A 96 -12.16 -1.87 -0.17
CA ALA A 96 -11.71 -2.28 1.16
C ALA A 96 -12.82 -2.07 2.19
N LYS A 97 -13.46 -0.91 2.18
CA LYS A 97 -14.57 -0.61 3.09
C LYS A 97 -15.74 -1.55 2.88
N ARG A 98 -16.10 -1.79 1.63
CA ARG A 98 -17.19 -2.70 1.28
C ARG A 98 -16.91 -4.12 1.79
N SER A 99 -15.71 -4.61 1.56
CA SER A 99 -15.28 -5.93 2.01
C SER A 99 -15.38 -6.06 3.54
N LEU A 100 -14.94 -5.05 4.28
CA LEU A 100 -15.00 -5.06 5.72
C LEU A 100 -16.44 -4.99 6.23
N ARG A 101 -17.31 -4.21 5.58
CA ARG A 101 -18.73 -4.15 5.93
C ARG A 101 -19.42 -5.50 5.72
N GLU A 102 -19.10 -6.19 4.64
CA GLU A 102 -19.63 -7.52 4.38
C GLU A 102 -19.23 -8.52 5.47
N LYS A 103 -18.08 -8.31 6.10
CA LYS A 103 -17.62 -9.12 7.23
C LYS A 103 -18.20 -8.65 8.57
N GLY A 104 -19.09 -7.65 8.56
CA GLY A 104 -19.75 -7.14 9.76
C GLY A 104 -18.89 -6.25 10.62
N MET A 105 -17.82 -5.69 10.09
CA MET A 105 -16.92 -4.84 10.86
C MET A 105 -17.50 -3.43 11.05
N ALA A 106 -17.45 -2.91 12.27
CA ALA A 106 -17.88 -1.55 12.58
C ALA A 106 -16.94 -0.52 11.94
N GLU A 107 -17.49 0.64 11.55
CA GLU A 107 -16.73 1.64 10.83
C GLU A 107 -15.51 2.16 11.60
N LYS A 108 -15.63 2.29 12.94
CA LYS A 108 -14.49 2.70 13.77
C LYS A 108 -13.34 1.68 13.72
N ASP A 109 -13.65 0.41 13.57
CA ASP A 109 -12.66 -0.66 13.49
C ASP A 109 -12.02 -0.73 12.11
N MET A 110 -12.75 -0.29 11.07
CA MET A 110 -12.24 -0.23 9.71
C MET A 110 -11.08 0.77 9.57
N ARG A 111 -11.11 1.86 10.35
CA ARG A 111 -10.09 2.91 10.27
C ARG A 111 -8.67 2.39 10.45
N GLY A 112 -8.51 1.35 11.27
CA GLY A 112 -7.20 0.77 11.51
C GLY A 112 -6.77 -0.26 10.49
N LYS A 113 -7.65 -0.64 9.54
CA LYS A 113 -7.40 -1.73 8.61
C LYS A 113 -7.58 -1.38 7.14
N VAL A 114 -8.31 -0.30 6.84
CA VAL A 114 -8.61 0.09 5.45
C VAL A 114 -7.34 0.21 4.62
N ASP A 115 -6.30 0.83 5.17
CA ASP A 115 -5.07 1.09 4.41
C ASP A 115 -4.35 -0.20 4.01
N MET A 116 -4.26 -1.18 4.90
CA MET A 116 -3.61 -2.46 4.56
C MET A 116 -4.47 -3.32 3.64
N ILE A 117 -5.81 -3.25 3.77
CA ILE A 117 -6.72 -3.95 2.86
C ILE A 117 -6.65 -3.31 1.47
N ALA A 118 -6.67 -1.97 1.39
CA ALA A 118 -6.51 -1.27 0.12
C ALA A 118 -5.18 -1.65 -0.55
N ALA A 119 -4.09 -1.72 0.22
CA ALA A 119 -2.80 -2.16 -0.29
C ALA A 119 -2.88 -3.57 -0.87
N SER A 120 -3.55 -4.49 -0.18
CA SER A 120 -3.68 -5.87 -0.67
C SER A 120 -4.52 -5.95 -1.95
N LEU A 121 -5.54 -5.10 -2.09
CA LEU A 121 -6.40 -5.10 -3.28
C LEU A 121 -5.67 -4.63 -4.53
N PHE A 122 -4.95 -3.51 -4.47
CA PHE A 122 -4.23 -3.07 -5.67
C PHE A 122 -3.01 -3.95 -5.94
N LEU A 123 -2.39 -4.53 -4.91
CA LEU A 123 -1.33 -5.50 -5.11
C LEU A 123 -1.86 -6.75 -5.83
N GLN A 124 -3.02 -7.26 -5.41
CA GLN A 124 -3.63 -8.40 -6.07
C GLN A 124 -3.94 -8.10 -7.54
N ALA A 125 -4.51 -6.93 -7.83
CA ALA A 125 -4.79 -6.52 -9.19
C ALA A 125 -3.50 -6.45 -10.04
N TRP A 126 -2.44 -5.93 -9.47
CA TRP A 126 -1.13 -5.84 -10.14
C TRP A 126 -0.56 -7.23 -10.41
N LEU A 127 -0.64 -8.13 -9.45
CA LEU A 127 -0.18 -9.51 -9.61
C LEU A 127 -0.98 -10.24 -10.70
N ASP A 128 -2.31 -10.08 -10.68
CA ASP A 128 -3.20 -10.72 -11.65
C ASP A 128 -2.93 -10.23 -13.08
N ALA A 129 -2.65 -8.94 -13.24
CA ALA A 129 -2.34 -8.35 -14.53
C ALA A 129 -1.02 -8.86 -15.13
N ARG A 130 -0.10 -9.31 -14.29
CA ARG A 130 1.19 -9.84 -14.73
C ARG A 130 1.14 -11.31 -15.12
N ARG A 131 0.13 -12.02 -14.62
CA ARG A 131 -0.06 -13.43 -15.00
C ARG A 131 -0.87 -13.52 -16.28
N VAL A 132 -0.19 -13.73 -17.36
CA VAL A 132 -0.83 -13.83 -18.67
C VAL A 132 -0.50 -15.18 -19.27
#